data_13d0fdbd779dce96c4a1c959471e8de4
#
_entry.id   13d0fdbd779dce96c4a1c959471e8de4
#
_cell.length_a   1.000
_cell.length_b   1.000
_cell.length_c   1.000
_cell.angle_alpha   90.00
_cell.angle_beta   90.00
_cell.angle_gamma   90.00
#
_symmetry.space_group_name_H-M   'P 1'
#
loop_
_entity.id
_entity.type
_entity.pdbx_description
1 polymer ?
#
loop_
_entity_poly.entity_id
_entity_poly.type
_entity_poly.pdbx_seq_one_letter_code
_entity_poly.pdbx_strand_id
1 'polypeptide(L)'
;LGTGGSAIVGITLGAGDEDKANRYFSLFVLAAFLAGVALSVLGLFILRPVAILMGAKGEMLDFAVRYGRVLMVSVPTFILQNMFQSFFVTAEKPTLGFWFTVGAGCTNMVLDVVLVGWLRWGVEGAAIATFISQIVGGVLPVFYFLDHKTTSRLHLGKTEFHGSVLKAACINGSSELMTNLSMSLVNILYNYQLLRFAGENGVAAYGVIMYAAFLFVAVFVGYAVGSAPIVSYHYGARNHAEVHNLYTKSLRLIGVVAVIMTAVSMLIIPYVAKIFVGYDAELLELTSHAFRVYGLSFLIMGFNVYGSSFFTA
;
A
#
# COMPACT_ATOMS: atom_id res chain seq x y z
N LEU A 1 -0.83 1.31 -11.79
CA LEU A 1 0.36 0.94 -12.60
C LEU A 1 1.23 -0.12 -11.92
N GLY A 2 1.44 -0.07 -10.60
CA GLY A 2 2.24 -1.07 -9.88
C GLY A 2 1.67 -2.49 -10.07
N THR A 3 0.48 -2.75 -9.58
CA THR A 3 -0.19 -4.07 -9.66
C THR A 3 -0.52 -4.47 -11.10
N GLY A 4 -1.20 -3.60 -11.87
CA GLY A 4 -1.54 -3.92 -13.26
C GLY A 4 -0.33 -4.06 -14.18
N GLY A 5 0.75 -3.29 -13.95
CA GLY A 5 1.99 -3.41 -14.71
C GLY A 5 2.78 -4.68 -14.35
N SER A 6 2.85 -5.01 -13.06
CA SER A 6 3.53 -6.24 -12.60
C SER A 6 2.87 -7.52 -13.14
N ALA A 7 1.53 -7.53 -13.25
CA ALA A 7 0.80 -8.63 -13.88
C ALA A 7 1.19 -8.80 -15.36
N ILE A 8 1.17 -7.71 -16.15
CA ILE A 8 1.55 -7.76 -17.58
C ILE A 8 3.00 -8.22 -17.76
N VAL A 9 3.92 -7.71 -16.93
CA VAL A 9 5.34 -8.12 -16.96
C VAL A 9 5.47 -9.59 -16.56
N GLY A 10 4.75 -10.05 -15.53
CA GLY A 10 4.72 -11.44 -15.10
C GLY A 10 4.23 -12.39 -16.20
N ILE A 11 3.13 -12.04 -16.89
CA ILE A 11 2.62 -12.78 -18.04
C ILE A 11 3.65 -12.85 -19.17
N THR A 12 4.33 -11.73 -19.47
CA THR A 12 5.34 -11.66 -20.53
C THR A 12 6.57 -12.51 -20.19
N LEU A 13 7.01 -12.51 -18.93
CA LEU A 13 8.07 -13.39 -18.43
C LEU A 13 7.68 -14.87 -18.51
N GLY A 14 6.42 -15.20 -18.16
CA GLY A 14 5.89 -16.54 -18.26
C GLY A 14 5.81 -17.06 -19.69
N ALA A 15 5.59 -16.17 -20.65
CA ALA A 15 5.64 -16.47 -22.09
C ALA A 15 7.08 -16.64 -22.64
N GLY A 16 8.12 -16.40 -21.83
CA GLY A 16 9.52 -16.56 -22.20
C GLY A 16 10.17 -15.37 -22.90
N ASP A 17 9.52 -14.21 -22.98
CA ASP A 17 10.02 -13.02 -23.66
C ASP A 17 10.58 -12.01 -22.63
N GLU A 18 11.78 -12.26 -22.13
CA GLU A 18 12.45 -11.42 -21.11
C GLU A 18 12.78 -10.02 -21.63
N ASP A 19 13.17 -9.88 -22.89
CA ASP A 19 13.50 -8.59 -23.49
C ASP A 19 12.28 -7.66 -23.55
N LYS A 20 11.14 -8.22 -23.90
CA LYS A 20 9.88 -7.49 -23.95
C LYS A 20 9.38 -7.16 -22.54
N ALA A 21 9.55 -8.06 -21.57
CA ALA A 21 9.23 -7.83 -20.19
C ALA A 21 10.04 -6.65 -19.61
N ASN A 22 11.34 -6.59 -19.91
CA ASN A 22 12.23 -5.49 -19.50
C ASN A 22 11.84 -4.15 -20.13
N ARG A 23 11.43 -4.15 -21.40
CA ARG A 23 10.90 -2.95 -22.07
C ARG A 23 9.62 -2.46 -21.42
N TYR A 24 8.69 -3.36 -21.11
CA TYR A 24 7.44 -3.00 -20.44
C TYR A 24 7.68 -2.53 -19.00
N PHE A 25 8.55 -3.19 -18.26
CA PHE A 25 8.95 -2.74 -16.93
C PHE A 25 9.52 -1.31 -16.96
N SER A 26 10.46 -1.04 -17.88
CA SER A 26 11.04 0.29 -18.05
C SER A 26 10.00 1.35 -18.45
N LEU A 27 9.04 0.98 -19.32
CA LEU A 27 7.92 1.85 -19.70
C LEU A 27 7.06 2.22 -18.47
N PHE A 28 6.72 1.23 -17.64
CA PHE A 28 5.89 1.47 -16.47
C PHE A 28 6.60 2.33 -15.41
N VAL A 29 7.90 2.10 -15.18
CA VAL A 29 8.70 2.93 -14.26
C VAL A 29 8.75 4.39 -14.75
N LEU A 30 9.03 4.59 -16.03
CA LEU A 30 9.06 5.94 -16.62
C LEU A 30 7.68 6.61 -16.57
N ALA A 31 6.61 5.90 -16.93
CA ALA A 31 5.26 6.42 -16.89
C ALA A 31 4.81 6.77 -15.47
N ALA A 32 5.14 5.94 -14.49
CA ALA A 32 4.84 6.19 -13.08
C ALA A 32 5.60 7.42 -12.55
N PHE A 33 6.87 7.56 -12.89
CA PHE A 33 7.66 8.73 -12.54
C PHE A 33 7.09 10.02 -13.15
N LEU A 34 6.81 10.02 -14.45
CA LEU A 34 6.23 11.19 -15.14
C LEU A 34 4.84 11.55 -14.60
N ALA A 35 3.99 10.56 -14.34
CA ALA A 35 2.70 10.78 -13.70
C ALA A 35 2.87 11.35 -12.29
N GLY A 36 3.85 10.85 -11.53
CA GLY A 36 4.19 11.38 -10.21
C GLY A 36 4.62 12.83 -10.24
N VAL A 37 5.49 13.20 -11.20
CA VAL A 37 5.90 14.59 -11.40
C VAL A 37 4.72 15.47 -11.78
N ALA A 38 3.87 15.03 -12.70
CA ALA A 38 2.67 15.77 -13.08
C ALA A 38 1.73 16.00 -11.88
N LEU A 39 1.48 14.97 -11.09
CA LEU A 39 0.67 15.06 -9.87
C LEU A 39 1.33 15.96 -8.81
N SER A 40 2.65 15.89 -8.66
CA SER A 40 3.41 16.78 -7.76
C SER A 40 3.21 18.24 -8.14
N VAL A 41 3.41 18.57 -9.42
CA VAL A 41 3.24 19.93 -9.92
C VAL A 41 1.80 20.42 -9.74
N LEU A 42 0.81 19.61 -10.13
CA LEU A 42 -0.61 19.94 -9.93
C LEU A 42 -0.92 20.12 -8.44
N GLY A 43 -0.42 19.21 -7.59
CA GLY A 43 -0.62 19.27 -6.16
C GLY A 43 -0.08 20.55 -5.53
N LEU A 44 1.11 21.00 -5.95
CA LEU A 44 1.69 22.26 -5.46
C LEU A 44 0.82 23.48 -5.77
N PHE A 45 0.14 23.52 -6.93
CA PHE A 45 -0.76 24.60 -7.30
C PHE A 45 -2.08 24.57 -6.52
N ILE A 46 -2.66 23.38 -6.30
CA ILE A 46 -3.97 23.24 -5.67
C ILE A 46 -3.91 23.10 -4.15
N LEU A 47 -2.72 22.89 -3.56
CA LEU A 47 -2.53 22.62 -2.14
C LEU A 47 -3.16 23.67 -1.23
N ARG A 48 -2.86 24.96 -1.50
CA ARG A 48 -3.38 26.07 -0.67
C ARG A 48 -4.90 26.23 -0.79
N PRO A 49 -5.51 26.24 -1.98
CA PRO A 49 -6.98 26.22 -2.14
C PRO A 49 -7.65 25.04 -1.42
N VAL A 50 -7.08 23.85 -1.53
CA VAL A 50 -7.61 22.65 -0.86
C VAL A 50 -7.52 22.76 0.66
N ALA A 51 -6.40 23.24 1.20
CA ALA A 51 -6.26 23.45 2.64
C ALA A 51 -7.31 24.44 3.19
N ILE A 52 -7.58 25.53 2.46
CA ILE A 52 -8.62 26.50 2.81
C ILE A 52 -10.01 25.86 2.75
N LEU A 53 -10.30 25.07 1.71
CA LEU A 53 -11.58 24.37 1.56
C LEU A 53 -11.82 23.37 2.70
N MET A 54 -10.75 22.75 3.21
CA MET A 54 -10.79 21.86 4.36
C MET A 54 -10.89 22.59 5.71
N GLY A 55 -10.95 23.92 5.70
CA GLY A 55 -11.17 24.74 6.90
C GLY A 55 -9.90 25.24 7.59
N ALA A 56 -8.72 25.05 7.01
CA ALA A 56 -7.47 25.57 7.57
C ALA A 56 -7.44 27.10 7.49
N LYS A 57 -7.10 27.78 8.62
CA LYS A 57 -7.03 29.24 8.73
C LYS A 57 -5.81 29.66 9.54
N GLY A 58 -5.31 30.88 9.30
CA GLY A 58 -4.21 31.48 10.06
C GLY A 58 -2.94 30.61 10.04
N GLU A 59 -2.28 30.46 11.17
CA GLU A 59 -1.04 29.68 11.30
C GLU A 59 -1.20 28.22 10.89
N MET A 60 -2.37 27.61 11.14
CA MET A 60 -2.66 26.24 10.74
C MET A 60 -2.62 26.07 9.21
N LEU A 61 -3.07 27.08 8.45
CA LEU A 61 -2.97 27.07 7.00
C LEU A 61 -1.51 27.12 6.54
N ASP A 62 -0.69 27.96 7.16
CA ASP A 62 0.73 28.07 6.80
C ASP A 62 1.50 26.78 7.12
N PHE A 63 1.26 26.15 8.27
CA PHE A 63 1.81 24.84 8.60
C PHE A 63 1.36 23.75 7.61
N ALA A 64 0.07 23.68 7.30
CA ALA A 64 -0.47 22.70 6.35
C ALA A 64 0.13 22.87 4.95
N VAL A 65 0.32 24.12 4.50
CA VAL A 65 0.94 24.39 3.19
C VAL A 65 2.42 24.06 3.18
N ARG A 66 3.18 24.38 4.23
CA ARG A 66 4.62 24.03 4.31
C ARG A 66 4.83 22.51 4.31
N TYR A 67 4.12 21.80 5.18
CA TYR A 67 4.13 20.33 5.24
C TYR A 67 3.74 19.71 3.89
N GLY A 68 2.61 20.16 3.35
CA GLY A 68 2.07 19.64 2.11
C GLY A 68 3.00 19.89 0.91
N ARG A 69 3.74 21.00 0.85
CA ARG A 69 4.71 21.26 -0.22
C ARG A 69 5.81 20.19 -0.26
N VAL A 70 6.37 19.83 0.89
CA VAL A 70 7.39 18.80 0.96
C VAL A 70 6.82 17.45 0.52
N LEU A 71 5.60 17.12 0.97
CA LEU A 71 4.93 15.89 0.56
C LEU A 71 4.59 15.89 -0.95
N MET A 72 4.17 17.02 -1.52
CA MET A 72 3.92 17.08 -2.97
C MET A 72 5.19 16.83 -3.77
N VAL A 73 6.33 17.37 -3.35
CA VAL A 73 7.62 17.11 -3.99
C VAL A 73 8.01 15.62 -3.87
N SER A 74 7.60 14.93 -2.82
CA SER A 74 7.89 13.51 -2.60
C SER A 74 6.96 12.54 -3.37
N VAL A 75 5.87 13.01 -3.99
CA VAL A 75 4.91 12.16 -4.70
C VAL A 75 5.54 11.23 -5.75
N PRO A 76 6.50 11.68 -6.60
CA PRO A 76 7.13 10.78 -7.57
C PRO A 76 7.88 9.62 -6.91
N THR A 77 8.60 9.88 -5.82
CA THR A 77 9.34 8.85 -5.08
C THR A 77 8.40 7.89 -4.34
N PHE A 78 7.30 8.39 -3.80
CA PHE A 78 6.25 7.59 -3.19
C PHE A 78 5.58 6.63 -4.18
N ILE A 79 5.27 7.12 -5.38
CA ILE A 79 4.69 6.28 -6.44
C ILE A 79 5.67 5.17 -6.85
N LEU A 80 6.96 5.52 -7.02
CA LEU A 80 8.00 4.54 -7.33
C LEU A 80 8.16 3.51 -6.22
N GLN A 81 8.17 3.91 -4.95
CA GLN A 81 8.27 3.01 -3.81
C GLN A 81 7.15 1.97 -3.81
N ASN A 82 5.89 2.39 -3.97
CA ASN A 82 4.75 1.48 -4.04
C ASN A 82 4.83 0.55 -5.26
N MET A 83 5.27 1.06 -6.39
CA MET A 83 5.42 0.30 -7.61
C MET A 83 6.50 -0.78 -7.48
N PHE A 84 7.66 -0.45 -6.93
CA PHE A 84 8.75 -1.41 -6.76
C PHE A 84 8.42 -2.54 -5.80
N GLN A 85 7.53 -2.34 -4.82
CA GLN A 85 7.06 -3.44 -3.97
C GLN A 85 6.47 -4.59 -4.81
N SER A 86 5.64 -4.29 -5.81
CA SER A 86 5.11 -5.31 -6.72
C SER A 86 6.18 -5.88 -7.66
N PHE A 87 7.06 -5.03 -8.19
CA PHE A 87 8.07 -5.47 -9.16
C PHE A 87 9.22 -6.26 -8.53
N PHE A 88 9.58 -6.05 -7.28
CA PHE A 88 10.54 -6.92 -6.60
C PHE A 88 10.04 -8.36 -6.48
N VAL A 89 8.73 -8.55 -6.28
CA VAL A 89 8.14 -9.89 -6.25
C VAL A 89 8.16 -10.51 -7.65
N THR A 90 7.77 -9.74 -8.68
CA THR A 90 7.82 -10.18 -10.09
C THR A 90 9.24 -10.49 -10.57
N ALA A 91 10.24 -9.76 -10.06
CA ALA A 91 11.67 -9.99 -10.33
C ALA A 91 12.27 -11.17 -9.54
N GLU A 92 11.45 -11.93 -8.81
CA GLU A 92 11.89 -13.05 -7.94
C GLU A 92 12.86 -12.60 -6.82
N LYS A 93 12.76 -11.33 -6.38
CA LYS A 93 13.59 -10.73 -5.33
C LYS A 93 12.76 -10.13 -4.18
N PRO A 94 11.75 -10.83 -3.63
CA PRO A 94 10.88 -10.27 -2.58
C PRO A 94 11.66 -9.89 -1.31
N THR A 95 12.72 -10.63 -0.98
CA THR A 95 13.58 -10.32 0.18
C THR A 95 14.27 -8.96 0.05
N LEU A 96 14.69 -8.58 -1.17
CA LEU A 96 15.25 -7.24 -1.40
C LEU A 96 14.17 -6.16 -1.28
N GLY A 97 12.98 -6.39 -1.83
CA GLY A 97 11.85 -5.48 -1.66
C GLY A 97 11.50 -5.27 -0.18
N PHE A 98 11.53 -6.34 0.61
CA PHE A 98 11.36 -6.26 2.06
C PHE A 98 12.43 -5.37 2.72
N TRP A 99 13.71 -5.57 2.43
CA TRP A 99 14.78 -4.77 3.02
C TRP A 99 14.75 -3.31 2.60
N PHE A 100 14.38 -3.00 1.35
CA PHE A 100 14.16 -1.60 0.93
C PHE A 100 13.00 -0.96 1.69
N THR A 101 11.90 -1.69 1.91
CA THR A 101 10.75 -1.19 2.67
C THR A 101 11.10 -0.98 4.14
N VAL A 102 11.77 -1.95 4.78
CA VAL A 102 12.24 -1.83 6.17
C VAL A 102 13.26 -0.70 6.30
N GLY A 103 14.21 -0.62 5.37
CA GLY A 103 15.22 0.45 5.34
C GLY A 103 14.57 1.84 5.23
N ALA A 104 13.57 2.00 4.37
CA ALA A 104 12.80 3.24 4.27
C ALA A 104 12.08 3.55 5.59
N GLY A 105 11.40 2.57 6.19
CA GLY A 105 10.73 2.74 7.48
C GLY A 105 11.67 3.11 8.62
N CYS A 106 12.80 2.40 8.74
CA CYS A 106 13.83 2.73 9.75
C CYS A 106 14.42 4.13 9.53
N THR A 107 14.67 4.50 8.26
CA THR A 107 15.15 5.86 7.92
C THR A 107 14.14 6.92 8.36
N ASN A 108 12.85 6.71 8.11
CA ASN A 108 11.82 7.63 8.58
C ASN A 108 11.83 7.76 10.10
N MET A 109 11.79 6.65 10.84
CA MET A 109 11.78 6.66 12.30
C MET A 109 13.00 7.37 12.89
N VAL A 110 14.20 7.09 12.38
CA VAL A 110 15.44 7.72 12.84
C VAL A 110 15.43 9.22 12.54
N LEU A 111 15.02 9.61 11.33
CA LEU A 111 14.96 11.02 10.97
C LEU A 111 13.88 11.78 11.73
N ASP A 112 12.75 11.16 12.04
CA ASP A 112 11.72 11.78 12.91
C ASP A 112 12.30 12.08 14.30
N VAL A 113 13.02 11.14 14.89
CA VAL A 113 13.68 11.38 16.19
C VAL A 113 14.70 12.51 16.10
N VAL A 114 15.50 12.54 15.02
CA VAL A 114 16.53 13.57 14.86
C VAL A 114 15.93 14.93 14.51
N LEU A 115 15.08 14.99 13.47
CA LEU A 115 14.58 16.27 12.94
C LEU A 115 13.49 16.87 13.82
N VAL A 116 12.59 16.04 14.33
CA VAL A 116 11.49 16.51 15.18
C VAL A 116 11.90 16.54 16.66
N GLY A 117 12.56 15.49 17.14
CA GLY A 117 12.94 15.37 18.55
C GLY A 117 14.13 16.26 18.93
N TRP A 118 15.27 16.14 18.24
CA TRP A 118 16.50 16.87 18.61
C TRP A 118 16.57 18.26 17.99
N LEU A 119 16.36 18.36 16.67
CA LEU A 119 16.47 19.65 15.97
C LEU A 119 15.21 20.52 16.11
N ARG A 120 14.11 19.94 16.61
CA ARG A 120 12.82 20.62 16.86
C ARG A 120 12.27 21.36 15.64
N TRP A 121 12.45 20.79 14.43
CA TRP A 121 11.91 21.34 13.19
C TRP A 121 10.40 21.13 13.07
N GLY A 122 9.76 20.52 14.08
CA GLY A 122 8.31 20.33 14.12
C GLY A 122 7.79 19.58 12.90
N VAL A 123 6.71 20.11 12.34
CA VAL A 123 5.97 19.49 11.22
C VAL A 123 6.81 19.41 9.94
N GLU A 124 7.68 20.39 9.70
CA GLU A 124 8.58 20.39 8.53
C GLU A 124 9.61 19.27 8.63
N GLY A 125 10.13 19.02 9.85
CA GLY A 125 11.05 17.91 10.09
C GLY A 125 10.44 16.57 9.77
N ALA A 126 9.18 16.33 10.18
CA ALA A 126 8.44 15.11 9.87
C ALA A 126 8.22 14.93 8.34
N ALA A 127 7.89 16.03 7.63
CA ALA A 127 7.73 15.98 6.18
C ALA A 127 9.04 15.61 5.46
N ILE A 128 10.17 16.19 5.90
CA ILE A 128 11.49 15.91 5.34
C ILE A 128 11.92 14.47 5.65
N ALA A 129 11.67 13.97 6.88
CA ALA A 129 11.93 12.58 7.24
C ALA A 129 11.18 11.61 6.31
N THR A 130 9.90 11.90 6.08
CA THR A 130 9.07 11.13 5.14
C THR A 130 9.61 11.19 3.72
N PHE A 131 9.99 12.36 3.23
CA PHE A 131 10.55 12.50 1.88
C PHE A 131 11.85 11.71 1.70
N ILE A 132 12.79 11.82 2.64
CA ILE A 132 14.06 11.07 2.58
C ILE A 132 13.80 9.56 2.64
N SER A 133 12.89 9.10 3.48
CA SER A 133 12.54 7.69 3.54
C SER A 133 11.96 7.15 2.21
N GLN A 134 11.16 7.97 1.53
CA GLN A 134 10.63 7.62 0.21
C GLN A 134 11.70 7.63 -0.88
N ILE A 135 12.77 8.42 -0.76
CA ILE A 135 13.95 8.32 -1.64
C ILE A 135 14.61 6.95 -1.43
N VAL A 136 14.79 6.51 -0.20
CA VAL A 136 15.37 5.18 0.09
C VAL A 136 14.51 4.06 -0.52
N GLY A 137 13.19 4.12 -0.35
CA GLY A 137 12.28 3.09 -0.85
C GLY A 137 11.97 3.17 -2.35
N GLY A 138 12.06 4.36 -2.97
CA GLY A 138 11.65 4.58 -4.36
C GLY A 138 12.81 4.84 -5.33
N VAL A 139 13.85 5.55 -4.92
CA VAL A 139 14.97 5.90 -5.82
C VAL A 139 16.08 4.86 -5.79
N LEU A 140 16.44 4.33 -4.63
CA LEU A 140 17.49 3.31 -4.55
C LEU A 140 17.16 2.04 -5.36
N PRO A 141 15.92 1.51 -5.39
CA PRO A 141 15.56 0.43 -6.30
C PRO A 141 15.82 0.73 -7.78
N VAL A 142 15.70 2.00 -8.23
CA VAL A 142 16.02 2.37 -9.62
C VAL A 142 17.47 2.01 -9.94
N PHE A 143 18.41 2.36 -9.04
CA PHE A 143 19.85 2.03 -9.24
C PHE A 143 20.08 0.53 -9.24
N TYR A 144 19.38 -0.22 -8.39
CA TYR A 144 19.46 -1.68 -8.39
C TYR A 144 19.04 -2.29 -9.74
N PHE A 145 17.94 -1.84 -10.32
CA PHE A 145 17.44 -2.35 -11.59
C PHE A 145 18.17 -1.77 -12.82
N LEU A 146 18.92 -0.67 -12.68
CA LEU A 146 19.82 -0.14 -13.71
C LEU A 146 21.13 -0.93 -13.82
N ASP A 147 21.57 -1.56 -12.73
CA ASP A 147 22.80 -2.36 -12.74
C ASP A 147 22.53 -3.74 -13.37
N HIS A 148 23.00 -3.90 -14.61
CA HIS A 148 22.89 -5.16 -15.37
C HIS A 148 23.75 -6.30 -14.81
N LYS A 149 24.59 -6.06 -13.78
CA LYS A 149 25.35 -7.10 -13.09
C LYS A 149 24.55 -7.81 -12.00
N THR A 150 23.37 -7.29 -11.67
CA THR A 150 22.50 -7.92 -10.66
C THR A 150 21.92 -9.23 -11.20
N THR A 151 21.64 -10.16 -10.30
CA THR A 151 21.00 -11.45 -10.63
C THR A 151 19.48 -11.33 -10.77
N SER A 152 18.96 -10.15 -11.03
CA SER A 152 17.53 -9.91 -11.27
C SER A 152 17.15 -10.33 -12.68
N ARG A 153 15.95 -10.86 -12.87
CA ARG A 153 15.38 -11.09 -14.21
C ARG A 153 14.88 -9.81 -14.88
N LEU A 154 14.58 -8.79 -14.08
CA LEU A 154 14.14 -7.49 -14.58
C LEU A 154 15.27 -6.47 -14.49
N HIS A 155 15.47 -5.73 -15.57
CA HIS A 155 16.43 -4.65 -15.67
C HIS A 155 15.79 -3.43 -16.33
N LEU A 156 16.16 -2.24 -15.88
CA LEU A 156 15.78 -1.00 -16.53
C LEU A 156 16.68 -0.74 -17.73
N GLY A 157 16.08 -0.40 -18.85
CA GLY A 157 16.77 -0.13 -20.10
C GLY A 157 15.99 0.79 -21.03
N LYS A 158 16.39 0.81 -22.29
CA LYS A 158 15.66 1.56 -23.31
C LYS A 158 14.28 0.99 -23.51
N THR A 159 13.28 1.87 -23.57
CA THR A 159 11.89 1.49 -23.82
C THR A 159 11.29 2.34 -24.93
N GLU A 160 10.31 1.79 -25.61
CA GLU A 160 9.50 2.50 -26.60
C GLU A 160 8.11 2.77 -25.99
N PHE A 161 7.45 3.82 -26.47
CA PHE A 161 6.12 4.14 -25.99
C PHE A 161 5.08 3.18 -26.57
N HIS A 162 4.55 2.31 -25.74
CA HIS A 162 3.46 1.36 -26.08
C HIS A 162 2.17 1.78 -25.37
N GLY A 163 1.41 2.70 -25.95
CA GLY A 163 0.18 3.24 -25.34
C GLY A 163 -0.88 2.18 -25.06
N SER A 164 -0.99 1.13 -25.89
CA SER A 164 -1.90 0.01 -25.67
C SER A 164 -1.58 -0.79 -24.40
N VAL A 165 -0.30 -1.02 -24.14
CA VAL A 165 0.18 -1.75 -22.95
C VAL A 165 -0.02 -0.92 -21.70
N LEU A 166 0.26 0.39 -21.78
CA LEU A 166 0.02 1.31 -20.66
C LEU A 166 -1.49 1.38 -20.34
N LYS A 167 -2.34 1.47 -21.36
CA LYS A 167 -3.80 1.43 -21.19
C LYS A 167 -4.25 0.13 -20.53
N ALA A 168 -3.74 -1.01 -20.97
CA ALA A 168 -4.07 -2.32 -20.40
C ALA A 168 -3.65 -2.39 -18.91
N ALA A 169 -2.45 -1.91 -18.56
CA ALA A 169 -2.00 -1.83 -17.16
C ALA A 169 -2.88 -0.91 -16.30
N CYS A 170 -3.32 0.23 -16.84
CA CYS A 170 -4.24 1.13 -16.15
C CYS A 170 -5.63 0.50 -15.93
N ILE A 171 -6.16 -0.19 -16.94
CA ILE A 171 -7.46 -0.88 -16.83
C ILE A 171 -7.36 -2.01 -15.80
N ASN A 172 -6.32 -2.84 -15.86
CA ASN A 172 -6.12 -3.91 -14.90
C ASN A 172 -5.92 -3.38 -13.47
N GLY A 173 -5.11 -2.33 -13.31
CA GLY A 173 -4.89 -1.68 -12.01
C GLY A 173 -6.06 -0.80 -11.53
N SER A 174 -7.12 -0.60 -12.32
CA SER A 174 -8.28 0.19 -11.91
C SER A 174 -9.10 -0.49 -10.82
N SER A 175 -9.05 -1.82 -10.72
CA SER A 175 -9.68 -2.58 -9.63
C SER A 175 -9.11 -2.18 -8.27
N GLU A 176 -7.80 -2.03 -8.18
CA GLU A 176 -7.12 -1.58 -6.96
C GLU A 176 -7.48 -0.12 -6.60
N LEU A 177 -7.58 0.75 -7.62
CA LEU A 177 -8.05 2.13 -7.44
C LEU A 177 -9.47 2.16 -6.86
N MET A 178 -10.38 1.35 -7.43
CA MET A 178 -11.77 1.28 -6.96
C MET A 178 -11.84 0.72 -5.54
N THR A 179 -11.03 -0.27 -5.20
CA THR A 179 -10.93 -0.81 -3.84
C THR A 179 -10.52 0.28 -2.84
N ASN A 180 -9.45 1.03 -3.14
CA ASN A 180 -8.98 2.10 -2.25
C ASN A 180 -9.99 3.25 -2.12
N LEU A 181 -10.66 3.65 -3.21
CA LEU A 181 -11.73 4.64 -3.18
C LEU A 181 -12.92 4.17 -2.34
N SER A 182 -13.34 2.91 -2.52
CA SER A 182 -14.42 2.31 -1.74
C SER A 182 -14.08 2.26 -0.25
N MET A 183 -12.86 1.85 0.11
CA MET A 183 -12.41 1.85 1.51
C MET A 183 -12.45 3.26 2.11
N SER A 184 -11.99 4.27 1.38
CA SER A 184 -12.01 5.66 1.83
C SER A 184 -13.44 6.17 2.03
N LEU A 185 -14.35 5.88 1.10
CA LEU A 185 -15.76 6.25 1.19
C LEU A 185 -16.44 5.56 2.39
N VAL A 186 -16.20 4.27 2.54
CA VAL A 186 -16.73 3.48 3.67
C VAL A 186 -16.24 4.06 5.00
N ASN A 187 -14.94 4.41 5.13
CA ASN A 187 -14.41 5.04 6.33
C ASN A 187 -15.12 6.36 6.67
N ILE A 188 -15.36 7.21 5.67
CA ILE A 188 -16.08 8.48 5.87
C ILE A 188 -17.51 8.21 6.35
N LEU A 189 -18.21 7.28 5.71
CA LEU A 189 -19.59 6.93 6.08
C LEU A 189 -19.67 6.31 7.48
N TYR A 190 -18.74 5.44 7.84
CA TYR A 190 -18.66 4.86 9.19
C TYR A 190 -18.44 5.93 10.24
N ASN A 191 -17.47 6.83 10.05
CA ASN A 191 -17.23 7.93 10.99
C ASN A 191 -18.46 8.83 11.16
N TYR A 192 -19.14 9.16 10.07
CA TYR A 192 -20.36 9.95 10.12
C TYR A 192 -21.49 9.26 10.90
N GLN A 193 -21.73 7.98 10.64
CA GLN A 193 -22.76 7.21 11.32
C GLN A 193 -22.43 6.97 12.79
N LEU A 194 -21.18 6.64 13.11
CA LEU A 194 -20.74 6.43 14.48
C LEU A 194 -20.84 7.70 15.31
N LEU A 195 -20.46 8.86 14.74
CA LEU A 195 -20.64 10.14 15.40
C LEU A 195 -22.13 10.42 15.73
N ARG A 196 -23.03 10.03 14.83
CA ARG A 196 -24.48 10.23 15.00
C ARG A 196 -25.09 9.30 16.05
N PHE A 197 -24.68 8.03 16.10
CA PHE A 197 -25.32 7.01 16.95
C PHE A 197 -24.61 6.77 18.28
N ALA A 198 -23.29 6.89 18.32
CA ALA A 198 -22.47 6.60 19.49
C ALA A 198 -21.57 7.77 19.92
N GLY A 199 -21.74 8.94 19.30
CA GLY A 199 -20.97 10.14 19.62
C GLY A 199 -19.45 9.98 19.41
N GLU A 200 -18.66 10.77 20.14
CA GLU A 200 -17.19 10.75 20.06
C GLU A 200 -16.61 9.40 20.49
N ASN A 201 -17.24 8.73 21.47
CA ASN A 201 -16.80 7.41 21.95
C ASN A 201 -16.89 6.36 20.84
N GLY A 202 -17.92 6.41 19.98
CA GLY A 202 -18.06 5.50 18.84
C GLY A 202 -16.93 5.70 17.82
N VAL A 203 -16.57 6.94 17.52
CA VAL A 203 -15.48 7.25 16.58
C VAL A 203 -14.13 6.84 17.16
N ALA A 204 -13.90 7.09 18.46
CA ALA A 204 -12.68 6.67 19.15
C ALA A 204 -12.53 5.14 19.16
N ALA A 205 -13.60 4.40 19.51
CA ALA A 205 -13.61 2.95 19.49
C ALA A 205 -13.29 2.39 18.08
N TYR A 206 -13.89 2.97 17.04
CA TYR A 206 -13.61 2.60 15.66
C TYR A 206 -12.15 2.85 15.26
N GLY A 207 -11.58 3.97 15.68
CA GLY A 207 -10.17 4.27 15.46
C GLY A 207 -9.24 3.19 16.02
N VAL A 208 -9.47 2.75 17.26
CA VAL A 208 -8.69 1.66 17.89
C VAL A 208 -8.85 0.35 17.11
N ILE A 209 -10.09 0.02 16.70
CA ILE A 209 -10.36 -1.18 15.91
C ILE A 209 -9.61 -1.14 14.58
N MET A 210 -9.61 0.01 13.89
CA MET A 210 -8.92 0.16 12.61
C MET A 210 -7.41 -0.01 12.71
N TYR A 211 -6.77 0.56 13.75
CA TYR A 211 -5.34 0.36 13.99
C TYR A 211 -4.98 -1.11 14.22
N ALA A 212 -5.77 -1.81 15.04
CA ALA A 212 -5.55 -3.23 15.29
C ALA A 212 -5.85 -4.07 14.04
N ALA A 213 -6.97 -3.80 13.36
CA ALA A 213 -7.38 -4.51 12.15
C ALA A 213 -6.35 -4.41 11.02
N PHE A 214 -5.66 -3.27 10.91
CA PHE A 214 -4.61 -3.06 9.90
C PHE A 214 -3.51 -4.14 9.97
N LEU A 215 -3.11 -4.57 11.17
CA LEU A 215 -2.12 -5.65 11.35
C LEU A 215 -2.64 -6.99 10.81
N PHE A 216 -3.92 -7.30 11.04
CA PHE A 216 -4.52 -8.54 10.54
C PHE A 216 -4.70 -8.52 9.03
N VAL A 217 -5.16 -7.39 8.48
CA VAL A 217 -5.34 -7.19 7.03
C VAL A 217 -4.02 -7.29 6.29
N ALA A 218 -2.92 -6.77 6.88
CA ALA A 218 -1.59 -6.80 6.27
C ALA A 218 -1.12 -8.24 5.96
N VAL A 219 -1.52 -9.23 6.74
CA VAL A 219 -1.20 -10.65 6.47
C VAL A 219 -1.87 -11.12 5.18
N PHE A 220 -3.15 -10.82 4.99
CA PHE A 220 -3.87 -11.21 3.76
C PHE A 220 -3.36 -10.46 2.54
N VAL A 221 -3.11 -9.15 2.67
CA VAL A 221 -2.55 -8.33 1.59
C VAL A 221 -1.15 -8.81 1.22
N GLY A 222 -0.29 -9.11 2.21
CA GLY A 222 1.05 -9.63 1.97
C GLY A 222 1.04 -10.93 1.19
N TYR A 223 0.15 -11.86 1.55
CA TYR A 223 -0.02 -13.10 0.80
C TYR A 223 -0.54 -12.86 -0.62
N ALA A 224 -1.54 -12.00 -0.78
CA ALA A 224 -2.13 -11.66 -2.07
C ALA A 224 -1.10 -11.04 -3.03
N VAL A 225 -0.36 -10.03 -2.56
CA VAL A 225 0.71 -9.37 -3.34
C VAL A 225 1.84 -10.34 -3.67
N GLY A 226 2.24 -11.20 -2.71
CA GLY A 226 3.30 -12.18 -2.93
C GLY A 226 2.95 -13.29 -3.91
N SER A 227 1.68 -13.69 -3.99
CA SER A 227 1.21 -14.76 -4.90
C SER A 227 0.84 -14.26 -6.30
N ALA A 228 0.46 -13.01 -6.47
CA ALA A 228 0.02 -12.45 -7.75
C ALA A 228 1.02 -12.64 -8.91
N PRO A 229 2.33 -12.38 -8.76
CA PRO A 229 3.30 -12.60 -9.84
C PRO A 229 3.48 -14.08 -10.21
N ILE A 230 3.28 -15.01 -9.26
CA ILE A 230 3.36 -16.45 -9.52
C ILE A 230 2.18 -16.87 -10.41
N VAL A 231 1.00 -16.35 -10.11
CA VAL A 231 -0.21 -16.58 -10.90
C VAL A 231 -0.04 -16.03 -12.32
N SER A 232 0.39 -14.76 -12.45
CA SER A 232 0.58 -14.12 -13.76
C SER A 232 1.66 -14.82 -14.61
N TYR A 233 2.75 -15.29 -13.97
CA TYR A 233 3.79 -16.06 -14.65
C TYR A 233 3.26 -17.38 -15.23
N HIS A 234 2.58 -18.21 -14.41
CA HIS A 234 2.03 -19.48 -14.88
C HIS A 234 0.90 -19.28 -15.90
N TYR A 235 0.13 -18.21 -15.77
CA TYR A 235 -0.87 -17.84 -16.78
C TYR A 235 -0.20 -17.50 -18.13
N GLY A 236 0.87 -16.70 -18.11
CA GLY A 236 1.66 -16.37 -19.29
C GLY A 236 2.33 -17.60 -19.94
N ALA A 237 2.80 -18.54 -19.12
CA ALA A 237 3.34 -19.83 -19.54
C ALA A 237 2.28 -20.83 -20.01
N ARG A 238 0.99 -20.46 -20.04
CA ARG A 238 -0.16 -21.32 -20.38
C ARG A 238 -0.29 -22.58 -19.52
N ASN A 239 0.26 -22.55 -18.32
CA ASN A 239 0.19 -23.64 -17.35
C ASN A 239 -1.07 -23.52 -16.49
N HIS A 240 -2.24 -23.71 -17.10
CA HIS A 240 -3.53 -23.57 -16.42
C HIS A 240 -3.74 -24.58 -15.28
N ALA A 241 -3.10 -25.74 -15.35
CA ALA A 241 -3.15 -26.74 -14.29
C ALA A 241 -2.53 -26.19 -13.00
N GLU A 242 -1.37 -25.53 -13.10
CA GLU A 242 -0.72 -24.95 -11.93
C GLU A 242 -1.45 -23.69 -11.43
N VAL A 243 -2.02 -22.87 -12.32
CA VAL A 243 -2.89 -21.73 -11.92
C VAL A 243 -4.07 -22.22 -11.07
N HIS A 244 -4.73 -23.32 -11.50
CA HIS A 244 -5.84 -23.91 -10.74
C HIS A 244 -5.37 -24.51 -9.39
N ASN A 245 -4.22 -25.17 -9.39
CA ASN A 245 -3.60 -25.72 -8.19
C ASN A 245 -3.25 -24.63 -7.17
N LEU A 246 -2.63 -23.53 -7.63
CA LEU A 246 -2.33 -22.35 -6.83
C LEU A 246 -3.60 -21.74 -6.23
N TYR A 247 -4.66 -21.56 -7.05
CA TYR A 247 -5.94 -21.05 -6.56
C TYR A 247 -6.52 -21.90 -5.43
N THR A 248 -6.58 -23.21 -5.64
CA THR A 248 -7.16 -24.14 -4.66
C THR A 248 -6.35 -24.20 -3.37
N LYS A 249 -5.01 -24.25 -3.48
CA LYS A 249 -4.11 -24.24 -2.31
C LYS A 249 -4.21 -22.93 -1.54
N SER A 250 -4.26 -21.80 -2.26
CA SER A 250 -4.39 -20.48 -1.66
C SER A 250 -5.71 -20.33 -0.90
N LEU A 251 -6.83 -20.77 -1.46
CA LEU A 251 -8.12 -20.70 -0.76
C LEU A 251 -8.10 -21.52 0.53
N ARG A 252 -7.50 -22.72 0.52
CA ARG A 252 -7.35 -23.53 1.74
C ARG A 252 -6.47 -22.84 2.78
N LEU A 253 -5.33 -22.31 2.37
CA LEU A 253 -4.41 -21.59 3.25
C LEU A 253 -5.09 -20.36 3.87
N ILE A 254 -5.75 -19.56 3.04
CA ILE A 254 -6.49 -18.36 3.48
C ILE A 254 -7.59 -18.75 4.47
N GLY A 255 -8.33 -19.83 4.22
CA GLY A 255 -9.36 -20.32 5.14
C GLY A 255 -8.77 -20.68 6.51
N VAL A 256 -7.64 -21.37 6.55
CA VAL A 256 -6.96 -21.70 7.80
C VAL A 256 -6.45 -20.43 8.50
N VAL A 257 -5.80 -19.55 7.75
CA VAL A 257 -5.28 -18.28 8.29
C VAL A 257 -6.43 -17.40 8.79
N ALA A 258 -7.55 -17.31 8.08
CA ALA A 258 -8.72 -16.55 8.49
C ALA A 258 -9.29 -17.03 9.85
N VAL A 259 -9.39 -18.33 10.05
CA VAL A 259 -9.81 -18.92 11.34
C VAL A 259 -8.80 -18.58 12.45
N ILE A 260 -7.51 -18.76 12.19
CA ILE A 260 -6.44 -18.43 13.16
C ILE A 260 -6.48 -16.93 13.50
N MET A 261 -6.56 -16.03 12.50
CA MET A 261 -6.60 -14.59 12.71
C MET A 261 -7.84 -14.16 13.50
N THR A 262 -9.00 -14.76 13.22
CA THR A 262 -10.21 -14.51 14.00
C THR A 262 -10.03 -14.97 15.45
N ALA A 263 -9.52 -16.17 15.69
CA ALA A 263 -9.27 -16.67 17.04
C ALA A 263 -8.25 -15.78 17.80
N VAL A 264 -7.14 -15.43 17.14
CA VAL A 264 -6.12 -14.55 17.72
C VAL A 264 -6.70 -13.16 18.03
N SER A 265 -7.50 -12.59 17.12
CA SER A 265 -8.15 -11.31 17.37
C SER A 265 -9.03 -11.36 18.61
N MET A 266 -9.86 -12.41 18.77
CA MET A 266 -10.72 -12.58 19.95
C MET A 266 -9.94 -12.67 21.25
N LEU A 267 -8.76 -13.30 21.24
CA LEU A 267 -7.88 -13.41 22.42
C LEU A 267 -7.18 -12.10 22.77
N ILE A 268 -6.79 -11.32 21.75
CA ILE A 268 -5.99 -10.09 21.92
C ILE A 268 -6.86 -8.86 22.23
N ILE A 269 -8.13 -8.85 21.82
CA ILE A 269 -9.06 -7.73 22.00
C ILE A 269 -9.01 -7.09 23.39
N PRO A 270 -9.13 -7.82 24.52
CA PRO A 270 -9.13 -7.20 25.84
C PRO A 270 -7.84 -6.43 26.15
N TYR A 271 -6.71 -6.96 25.68
CA TYR A 271 -5.39 -6.36 25.90
C TYR A 271 -5.19 -5.11 25.04
N VAL A 272 -5.53 -5.19 23.76
CA VAL A 272 -5.44 -4.06 22.82
C VAL A 272 -6.37 -2.93 23.28
N ALA A 273 -7.64 -3.22 23.57
CA ALA A 273 -8.58 -2.22 24.06
C ALA A 273 -8.08 -1.56 25.35
N LYS A 274 -7.53 -2.33 26.30
CA LYS A 274 -6.99 -1.79 27.55
C LYS A 274 -5.77 -0.87 27.33
N ILE A 275 -4.91 -1.16 26.37
CA ILE A 275 -3.74 -0.32 26.06
C ILE A 275 -4.18 1.05 25.52
N PHE A 276 -5.18 1.08 24.63
CA PHE A 276 -5.58 2.32 23.96
C PHE A 276 -6.61 3.14 24.74
N VAL A 277 -7.57 2.46 25.39
CA VAL A 277 -8.74 3.12 26.02
C VAL A 277 -8.98 2.66 27.45
N GLY A 278 -7.98 2.09 28.13
CA GLY A 278 -8.11 1.57 29.51
C GLY A 278 -8.33 2.64 30.57
N TYR A 279 -8.27 3.91 30.23
CA TYR A 279 -8.54 5.05 31.11
C TYR A 279 -10.05 5.34 31.25
N ASP A 280 -10.91 4.82 30.39
CA ASP A 280 -12.36 4.99 30.38
C ASP A 280 -13.05 3.63 30.28
N ALA A 281 -13.81 3.27 31.30
CA ALA A 281 -14.46 1.96 31.42
C ALA A 281 -15.57 1.77 30.38
N GLU A 282 -16.35 2.81 30.08
CA GLU A 282 -17.45 2.76 29.11
C GLU A 282 -16.90 2.59 27.70
N LEU A 283 -15.88 3.39 27.36
CA LEU A 283 -15.20 3.30 26.05
C LEU A 283 -14.47 1.97 25.88
N LEU A 284 -13.91 1.40 26.96
CA LEU A 284 -13.27 0.09 26.94
C LEU A 284 -14.27 -1.03 26.64
N GLU A 285 -15.45 -1.01 27.25
CA GLU A 285 -16.51 -1.99 27.02
C GLU A 285 -17.03 -1.88 25.58
N LEU A 286 -17.34 -0.67 25.13
CA LEU A 286 -17.81 -0.38 23.79
C LEU A 286 -16.77 -0.86 22.74
N THR A 287 -15.50 -0.51 22.92
CA THR A 287 -14.41 -0.91 22.00
C THR A 287 -14.26 -2.43 21.97
N SER A 288 -14.29 -3.08 23.14
CA SER A 288 -14.13 -4.53 23.22
C SER A 288 -15.30 -5.26 22.55
N HIS A 289 -16.53 -4.78 22.74
CA HIS A 289 -17.73 -5.35 22.11
C HIS A 289 -17.68 -5.15 20.58
N ALA A 290 -17.47 -3.92 20.13
CA ALA A 290 -17.41 -3.60 18.70
C ALA A 290 -16.28 -4.36 17.98
N PHE A 291 -15.11 -4.51 18.62
CA PHE A 291 -14.02 -5.26 18.03
C PHE A 291 -14.31 -6.77 17.93
N ARG A 292 -15.04 -7.37 18.89
CA ARG A 292 -15.47 -8.78 18.76
C ARG A 292 -16.36 -8.98 17.54
N VAL A 293 -17.30 -8.07 17.30
CA VAL A 293 -18.17 -8.12 16.12
C VAL A 293 -17.34 -7.92 14.85
N TYR A 294 -16.46 -6.91 14.83
CA TYR A 294 -15.60 -6.64 13.69
C TYR A 294 -14.65 -7.81 13.39
N GLY A 295 -14.10 -8.46 14.41
CA GLY A 295 -13.17 -9.59 14.27
C GLY A 295 -13.74 -10.77 13.50
N LEU A 296 -15.07 -10.96 13.48
CA LEU A 296 -15.73 -11.98 12.64
C LEU A 296 -15.55 -11.70 11.14
N SER A 297 -15.35 -10.44 10.75
CA SER A 297 -15.11 -10.07 9.35
C SER A 297 -13.84 -10.69 8.78
N PHE A 298 -12.84 -11.01 9.63
CA PHE A 298 -11.59 -11.63 9.18
C PHE A 298 -11.79 -13.00 8.55
N LEU A 299 -12.90 -13.71 8.89
CA LEU A 299 -13.24 -14.99 8.26
C LEU A 299 -13.47 -14.88 6.76
N ILE A 300 -13.98 -13.72 6.30
CA ILE A 300 -14.35 -13.51 4.89
C ILE A 300 -13.35 -12.59 4.18
N MET A 301 -12.74 -11.66 4.92
CA MET A 301 -11.88 -10.61 4.38
C MET A 301 -10.71 -11.17 3.56
N GLY A 302 -10.06 -12.23 4.03
CA GLY A 302 -8.94 -12.86 3.32
C GLY A 302 -9.33 -13.38 1.93
N PHE A 303 -10.52 -13.94 1.79
CA PHE A 303 -11.03 -14.43 0.51
C PHE A 303 -11.30 -13.28 -0.47
N ASN A 304 -11.83 -12.15 0.01
CA ASN A 304 -12.06 -10.97 -0.81
C ASN A 304 -10.75 -10.36 -1.30
N VAL A 305 -9.77 -10.19 -0.40
CA VAL A 305 -8.45 -9.62 -0.73
C VAL A 305 -7.73 -10.49 -1.75
N TYR A 306 -7.66 -11.80 -1.50
CA TYR A 306 -7.00 -12.72 -2.41
C TYR A 306 -7.73 -12.85 -3.74
N GLY A 307 -9.06 -12.98 -3.73
CA GLY A 307 -9.88 -13.08 -4.95
C GLY A 307 -9.68 -11.88 -5.86
N SER A 308 -9.72 -10.65 -5.32
CA SER A 308 -9.44 -9.44 -6.09
C SER A 308 -8.04 -9.46 -6.70
N SER A 309 -7.02 -9.83 -5.91
CA SER A 309 -5.63 -9.90 -6.39
C SER A 309 -5.42 -11.00 -7.44
N PHE A 310 -6.04 -12.16 -7.26
CA PHE A 310 -5.93 -13.28 -8.21
C PHE A 310 -6.49 -12.94 -9.59
N PHE A 311 -7.63 -12.26 -9.64
CA PHE A 311 -8.23 -11.85 -10.92
C PHE A 311 -7.56 -10.62 -11.56
N THR A 312 -6.74 -9.89 -10.79
CA THR A 312 -5.95 -8.76 -11.30
C THR A 312 -4.58 -9.22 -11.82
N ALA A 313 -4.09 -10.36 -11.32
CA ALA A 313 -2.85 -11.00 -11.76
C ALA A 313 -3.00 -11.69 -13.12
#